data_69bce5f4581228a3e7b7dd4e39bb2ccf
#
_entry.id   69bce5f4581228a3e7b7dd4e39bb2ccf
#
_cell.length_a   1.000
_cell.length_b   1.000
_cell.length_c   1.000
_cell.angle_alpha   90.00
_cell.angle_beta   90.00
_cell.angle_gamma   90.00
#
_symmetry.space_group_name_H-M   'P 1'
#
loop_
_entity.id
_entity.type
_entity.pdbx_description
1 polymer ?
#
loop_
_entity_poly.entity_id
_entity_poly.type
_entity_poly.pdbx_seq_one_letter_code
_entity_poly.pdbx_strand_id
1 'polypeptide(L)'
;MSLKPTIFKAHLQIADIDHAYYADHALTMARHPSETDERMMVRLLAFAWQAHQLQDVCGGDGTLAFGKGLSDPDEPDVLLTDFTENKRLWVEVGQPDDKPMAKACSKAERVVVYAYDHAAPVWWKGVQGKVAKLAKLQVWHI
;
A
#
# COMPACT_ATOMS: atom_id res chain seq x y z
N MET A 1 9.47 11.91 25.13
CA MET A 1 8.52 12.74 24.34
C MET A 1 8.04 11.95 23.14
N SER A 2 6.76 11.75 23.03
CA SER A 2 6.22 11.08 21.85
C SER A 2 6.21 12.04 20.66
N LEU A 3 6.68 11.56 19.51
CA LEU A 3 6.63 12.31 18.26
C LEU A 3 5.22 12.19 17.69
N LYS A 4 4.63 13.32 17.36
CA LYS A 4 3.29 13.35 16.77
C LYS A 4 3.38 13.39 15.26
N PRO A 5 2.53 12.63 14.55
CA PRO A 5 2.47 12.74 13.11
C PRO A 5 1.87 14.08 12.68
N THR A 6 2.22 14.52 11.48
CA THR A 6 1.57 15.66 10.83
C THR A 6 0.39 15.13 10.03
N ILE A 7 -0.77 15.76 10.19
CA ILE A 7 -1.99 15.35 9.50
C ILE A 7 -2.18 16.16 8.23
N PHE A 8 -2.35 15.48 7.12
CA PHE A 8 -2.65 16.09 5.82
C PHE A 8 -4.01 15.61 5.34
N LYS A 9 -4.74 16.50 4.71
CA LYS A 9 -5.97 16.14 4.03
C LYS A 9 -5.73 16.20 2.54
N ALA A 10 -6.14 15.15 1.83
CA ALA A 10 -6.00 15.06 0.40
C ALA A 10 -7.36 14.77 -0.24
N HIS A 11 -7.61 15.42 -1.37
CA HIS A 11 -8.78 15.14 -2.19
C HIS A 11 -8.31 14.59 -3.52
N LEU A 12 -8.61 13.32 -3.79
CA LEU A 12 -8.26 12.66 -5.04
C LEU A 12 -9.45 12.55 -5.95
N GLN A 13 -9.27 12.99 -7.18
CA GLN A 13 -10.21 12.69 -8.27
C GLN A 13 -9.55 11.63 -9.15
N ILE A 14 -10.13 10.44 -9.17
CA ILE A 14 -9.56 9.31 -9.89
C ILE A 14 -10.39 9.03 -11.13
N ALA A 15 -9.71 8.98 -12.28
CA ALA A 15 -10.26 8.54 -13.54
C ALA A 15 -9.39 7.41 -14.06
N ASP A 16 -9.74 6.18 -13.74
CA ASP A 16 -9.02 4.98 -14.15
C ASP A 16 -9.75 4.35 -15.34
N ILE A 17 -9.27 4.68 -16.53
CA ILE A 17 -9.89 4.26 -17.78
C ILE A 17 -9.76 2.75 -17.96
N ASP A 18 -8.62 2.18 -17.58
CA ASP A 18 -8.33 0.76 -17.79
C ASP A 18 -9.25 -0.14 -16.96
N HIS A 19 -9.67 0.33 -15.79
CA HIS A 19 -10.53 -0.43 -14.88
C HIS A 19 -11.95 0.15 -14.79
N ALA A 20 -12.25 1.16 -15.58
CA ALA A 20 -13.54 1.86 -15.58
C ALA A 20 -13.95 2.33 -14.18
N TYR A 21 -12.99 2.86 -13.42
CA TYR A 21 -13.20 3.35 -12.08
C TYR A 21 -13.07 4.86 -12.04
N TYR A 22 -14.15 5.53 -11.65
CA TYR A 22 -14.22 7.01 -11.60
C TYR A 22 -14.82 7.40 -10.26
N ALA A 23 -14.02 8.01 -9.40
CA ALA A 23 -14.48 8.36 -8.06
C ALA A 23 -13.63 9.46 -7.44
N ASP A 24 -14.24 10.18 -6.51
CA ASP A 24 -13.57 11.17 -5.68
C ASP A 24 -13.37 10.56 -4.30
N HIS A 25 -12.18 10.77 -3.73
CA HIS A 25 -11.86 10.32 -2.39
C HIS A 25 -11.35 11.48 -1.55
N ALA A 26 -11.99 11.72 -0.41
CA ALA A 26 -11.49 12.64 0.60
C ALA A 26 -10.71 11.83 1.62
N LEU A 27 -9.41 12.07 1.70
CA LEU A 27 -8.49 11.25 2.49
C LEU A 27 -7.82 12.05 3.58
N THR A 28 -7.54 11.40 4.70
CA THR A 28 -6.72 11.95 5.77
C THR A 28 -5.48 11.08 5.89
N MET A 29 -4.30 11.69 5.80
CA MET A 29 -3.02 11.00 5.87
C MET A 29 -2.24 11.50 7.08
N ALA A 30 -1.70 10.58 7.87
CA ALA A 30 -0.78 10.89 8.95
C ALA A 30 0.64 10.63 8.46
N ARG A 31 1.46 11.69 8.39
CA ARG A 31 2.89 11.54 8.06
C ARG A 31 3.67 11.38 9.35
N HIS A 32 4.32 10.22 9.52
CA HIS A 32 5.23 10.00 10.63
C HIS A 32 6.40 10.99 10.55
N PRO A 33 6.91 11.51 11.71
CA PRO A 33 8.03 12.46 11.69
C PRO A 33 9.27 11.99 10.92
N SER A 34 9.50 10.68 10.84
CA SER A 34 10.62 10.10 10.08
C SER A 34 10.28 9.77 8.63
N GLU A 35 9.03 9.96 8.21
CA GLU A 35 8.63 9.71 6.82
C GLU A 35 9.00 10.92 5.95
N THR A 36 9.61 10.64 4.79
CA THR A 36 9.88 11.68 3.80
C THR A 36 8.61 12.09 3.06
N ASP A 37 8.59 13.29 2.51
CA ASP A 37 7.48 13.75 1.66
C ASP A 37 7.32 12.83 0.44
N GLU A 38 8.43 12.38 -0.15
CA GLU A 38 8.41 11.45 -1.27
C GLU A 38 7.68 10.16 -0.91
N ARG A 39 7.99 9.55 0.23
CA ARG A 39 7.34 8.31 0.66
C ARG A 39 5.84 8.53 0.89
N MET A 40 5.46 9.63 1.50
CA MET A 40 4.05 9.98 1.70
C MET A 40 3.32 10.11 0.37
N MET A 41 3.95 10.76 -0.61
CA MET A 41 3.36 10.90 -1.94
C MET A 41 3.23 9.55 -2.64
N VAL A 42 4.17 8.64 -2.46
CA VAL A 42 4.07 7.29 -3.02
C VAL A 42 2.93 6.51 -2.37
N ARG A 43 2.69 6.70 -1.07
CA ARG A 43 1.51 6.11 -0.41
C ARG A 43 0.21 6.61 -1.06
N LEU A 44 0.14 7.89 -1.33
CA LEU A 44 -1.03 8.48 -1.98
C LEU A 44 -1.24 7.91 -3.39
N LEU A 45 -0.16 7.80 -4.17
CA LEU A 45 -0.20 7.20 -5.49
C LEU A 45 -0.61 5.72 -5.41
N ALA A 46 -0.09 4.99 -4.44
CA ALA A 46 -0.44 3.58 -4.24
C ALA A 46 -1.95 3.42 -3.98
N PHE A 47 -2.52 4.29 -3.17
CA PHE A 47 -3.96 4.33 -2.95
C PHE A 47 -4.70 4.55 -4.28
N ALA A 48 -4.29 5.55 -5.04
CA ALA A 48 -4.93 5.89 -6.31
C ALA A 48 -4.86 4.74 -7.32
N TRP A 49 -3.71 4.06 -7.42
CA TRP A 49 -3.54 2.94 -8.35
C TRP A 49 -4.37 1.72 -7.97
N GLN A 50 -4.65 1.52 -6.70
CA GLN A 50 -5.39 0.35 -6.22
C GLN A 50 -6.87 0.65 -5.90
N ALA A 51 -7.31 1.89 -6.05
CA ALA A 51 -8.68 2.28 -5.71
C ALA A 51 -9.75 1.52 -6.49
N HIS A 52 -9.45 1.12 -7.74
CA HIS A 52 -10.37 0.33 -8.56
C HIS A 52 -10.71 -1.02 -7.92
N GLN A 53 -9.85 -1.54 -7.04
CA GLN A 53 -10.08 -2.81 -6.37
C GLN A 53 -11.29 -2.78 -5.44
N LEU A 54 -11.68 -1.59 -4.96
CA LEU A 54 -12.93 -1.44 -4.21
C LEU A 54 -14.12 -1.97 -5.01
N GLN A 55 -14.13 -1.69 -6.32
CA GLN A 55 -15.18 -2.16 -7.21
C GLN A 55 -14.88 -3.57 -7.71
N ASP A 56 -13.67 -3.83 -8.18
CA ASP A 56 -13.31 -5.08 -8.86
C ASP A 56 -13.29 -6.29 -7.91
N VAL A 57 -12.87 -6.08 -6.67
CA VAL A 57 -12.75 -7.15 -5.68
C VAL A 57 -13.93 -7.17 -4.71
N CYS A 58 -14.38 -6.01 -4.27
CA CYS A 58 -15.41 -5.91 -3.22
C CYS A 58 -16.77 -5.47 -3.74
N GLY A 59 -16.91 -5.18 -5.04
CA GLY A 59 -18.19 -4.72 -5.61
C GLY A 59 -18.68 -3.42 -5.00
N GLY A 60 -17.78 -2.60 -4.45
CA GLY A 60 -18.12 -1.36 -3.77
C GLY A 60 -18.38 -1.49 -2.27
N ASP A 61 -18.43 -2.72 -1.75
CA ASP A 61 -18.80 -3.00 -0.35
C ASP A 61 -17.57 -3.22 0.54
N GLY A 62 -16.46 -2.55 0.25
CA GLY A 62 -15.25 -2.66 1.04
C GLY A 62 -14.76 -1.32 1.54
N THR A 63 -13.65 -1.35 2.26
CA THR A 63 -12.95 -0.17 2.73
C THR A 63 -11.50 -0.22 2.27
N LEU A 64 -11.08 0.82 1.54
CA LEU A 64 -9.68 1.04 1.21
C LEU A 64 -9.18 2.20 2.07
N ALA A 65 -8.18 1.96 2.90
CA ALA A 65 -7.72 2.95 3.86
C ALA A 65 -6.21 2.87 4.06
N PHE A 66 -5.63 3.98 4.51
CA PHE A 66 -4.23 3.98 4.95
C PHE A 66 -4.11 3.24 6.28
N GLY A 67 -3.11 2.37 6.39
CA GLY A 67 -2.69 1.80 7.65
C GLY A 67 -1.72 2.73 8.37
N LYS A 68 -1.16 2.27 9.48
CA LYS A 68 -0.20 3.04 10.27
C LYS A 68 1.20 3.10 9.64
N GLY A 69 1.49 2.23 8.69
CA GLY A 69 2.75 2.24 7.94
C GLY A 69 3.98 2.27 8.84
N LEU A 70 4.78 3.36 8.77
CA LEU A 70 5.99 3.50 9.57
C LEU A 70 5.74 3.49 11.08
N SER A 71 4.54 3.84 11.53
CA SER A 71 4.20 3.85 12.96
C SER A 71 3.99 2.46 13.53
N ASP A 72 3.68 1.48 12.68
CA ASP A 72 3.46 0.09 13.07
C ASP A 72 3.93 -0.83 11.95
N PRO A 73 5.08 -1.53 12.13
CA PRO A 73 5.62 -2.43 11.10
C PRO A 73 4.73 -3.65 10.82
N ASP A 74 3.76 -3.93 11.68
CA ASP A 74 2.83 -5.04 11.48
C ASP A 74 1.57 -4.62 10.71
N GLU A 75 1.48 -3.36 10.28
CA GLU A 75 0.39 -2.85 9.47
C GLU A 75 0.87 -2.42 8.08
N PRO A 76 0.02 -2.53 7.05
CA PRO A 76 0.37 -2.07 5.71
C PRO A 76 0.31 -0.55 5.60
N ASP A 77 0.81 -0.03 4.49
CA ASP A 77 0.62 1.38 4.14
C ASP A 77 -0.78 1.64 3.62
N VAL A 78 -1.35 0.69 2.87
CA VAL A 78 -2.74 0.74 2.40
C VAL A 78 -3.36 -0.64 2.57
N LEU A 79 -4.60 -0.70 3.02
CA LEU A 79 -5.32 -1.96 3.24
C LEU A 79 -6.71 -1.90 2.63
N LEU A 80 -7.05 -2.92 1.84
CA LEU A 80 -8.41 -3.14 1.36
C LEU A 80 -9.04 -4.27 2.18
N THR A 81 -10.15 -3.96 2.84
CA THR A 81 -10.91 -4.90 3.64
C THR A 81 -12.32 -5.00 3.06
N ASP A 82 -12.88 -6.22 2.96
CA ASP A 82 -14.28 -6.36 2.59
C ASP A 82 -15.20 -6.14 3.80
N PHE A 83 -16.51 -6.18 3.59
CA PHE A 83 -17.45 -5.91 4.67
C PHE A 83 -17.49 -7.03 5.73
N THR A 84 -16.88 -8.18 5.45
CA THR A 84 -16.71 -9.27 6.43
C THR A 84 -15.36 -9.23 7.10
N GLU A 85 -14.63 -8.11 6.93
CA GLU A 85 -13.32 -7.83 7.53
C GLU A 85 -12.18 -8.73 7.02
N ASN A 86 -12.37 -9.39 5.87
CA ASN A 86 -11.28 -10.11 5.23
C ASN A 86 -10.31 -9.12 4.59
N LYS A 87 -9.01 -9.33 4.80
CA LYS A 87 -7.96 -8.52 4.18
C LYS A 87 -7.77 -8.99 2.75
N ARG A 88 -8.27 -8.21 1.81
CA ARG A 88 -8.26 -8.56 0.40
C ARG A 88 -6.99 -8.09 -0.31
N LEU A 89 -6.43 -6.95 0.11
CA LEU A 89 -5.24 -6.37 -0.50
C LEU A 89 -4.41 -5.65 0.56
N TRP A 90 -3.12 -5.95 0.59
CA TRP A 90 -2.14 -5.36 1.49
C TRP A 90 -1.09 -4.66 0.64
N VAL A 91 -0.90 -3.37 0.83
CA VAL A 91 0.05 -2.57 0.04
C VAL A 91 1.16 -2.04 0.95
N GLU A 92 2.38 -2.31 0.55
CA GLU A 92 3.59 -1.78 1.20
C GLU A 92 4.30 -0.82 0.26
N VAL A 93 4.85 0.25 0.82
CA VAL A 93 5.62 1.25 0.08
C VAL A 93 7.04 1.23 0.61
N GLY A 94 8.02 1.15 -0.30
CA GLY A 94 9.44 1.13 0.04
C GLY A 94 10.10 -0.18 -0.35
N GLN A 95 11.16 -0.52 0.37
CA GLN A 95 11.98 -1.71 0.11
C GLN A 95 11.99 -2.60 1.35
N PRO A 96 10.90 -3.37 1.61
CA PRO A 96 10.83 -4.25 2.77
C PRO A 96 11.73 -5.48 2.61
N ASP A 97 12.17 -6.04 3.73
CA ASP A 97 12.87 -7.31 3.73
C ASP A 97 11.92 -8.47 3.36
N ASP A 98 12.49 -9.64 3.09
CA ASP A 98 11.72 -10.82 2.70
C ASP A 98 10.74 -11.31 3.78
N LYS A 99 11.13 -11.22 5.05
CA LYS A 99 10.27 -11.69 6.15
C LYS A 99 8.97 -10.89 6.30
N PRO A 100 8.99 -9.55 6.31
CA PRO A 100 7.75 -8.77 6.30
C PRO A 100 6.86 -9.07 5.10
N MET A 101 7.44 -9.28 3.91
CA MET A 101 6.65 -9.61 2.72
C MET A 101 5.97 -10.98 2.86
N ALA A 102 6.69 -11.98 3.37
CA ALA A 102 6.13 -13.30 3.62
C ALA A 102 5.01 -13.25 4.67
N LYS A 103 5.22 -12.47 5.73
CA LYS A 103 4.23 -12.29 6.79
C LYS A 103 2.95 -11.62 6.25
N ALA A 104 3.10 -10.60 5.41
CA ALA A 104 1.96 -9.95 4.78
C ALA A 104 1.17 -10.92 3.90
N CYS A 105 1.87 -11.77 3.13
CA CYS A 105 1.22 -12.79 2.30
C CYS A 105 0.43 -13.83 3.11
N SER A 106 0.81 -14.04 4.37
CA SER A 106 0.05 -14.92 5.26
C SER A 106 -1.22 -14.27 5.82
N LYS A 107 -1.31 -12.94 5.76
CA LYS A 107 -2.41 -12.17 6.36
C LYS A 107 -3.44 -11.69 5.35
N ALA A 108 -3.08 -11.54 4.08
CA ALA A 108 -3.94 -10.98 3.06
C ALA A 108 -4.00 -11.88 1.83
N GLU A 109 -5.02 -11.71 1.01
CA GLU A 109 -5.16 -12.48 -0.23
C GLU A 109 -4.17 -12.04 -1.31
N ARG A 110 -3.83 -10.76 -1.35
CA ARG A 110 -2.89 -10.18 -2.30
C ARG A 110 -2.00 -9.19 -1.59
N VAL A 111 -0.74 -9.13 -1.99
CA VAL A 111 0.24 -8.18 -1.46
C VAL A 111 0.91 -7.48 -2.64
N VAL A 112 0.95 -6.17 -2.59
CA VAL A 112 1.61 -5.33 -3.60
C VAL A 112 2.65 -4.46 -2.90
N VAL A 113 3.87 -4.45 -3.44
CA VAL A 113 4.96 -3.61 -2.95
C VAL A 113 5.31 -2.60 -4.03
N TYR A 114 5.33 -1.32 -3.67
CA TYR A 114 5.79 -0.24 -4.54
C TYR A 114 7.14 0.25 -4.04
N ALA A 115 8.20 -0.16 -4.74
CA ALA A 115 9.56 0.32 -4.48
C ALA A 115 9.82 1.58 -5.30
N TYR A 116 10.39 2.60 -4.68
CA TYR A 116 10.56 3.90 -5.34
C TYR A 116 11.97 4.48 -5.25
N ASP A 117 12.81 3.96 -4.39
CA ASP A 117 14.16 4.48 -4.16
C ASP A 117 15.06 4.10 -5.34
N HIS A 118 16.08 4.95 -5.60
CA HIS A 118 17.10 4.64 -6.60
C HIS A 118 17.87 3.35 -6.28
N ALA A 119 17.91 2.94 -5.02
CA ALA A 119 18.49 1.67 -4.58
C ALA A 119 17.56 0.47 -4.76
N ALA A 120 16.33 0.66 -5.25
CA ALA A 120 15.36 -0.41 -5.42
C ALA A 120 15.88 -1.57 -6.31
N PRO A 121 16.58 -1.33 -7.44
CA PRO A 121 17.11 -2.44 -8.23
C PRO A 121 18.11 -3.32 -7.47
N VAL A 122 18.96 -2.72 -6.63
CA VAL A 122 19.91 -3.47 -5.81
C VAL A 122 19.18 -4.25 -4.72
N TRP A 123 18.21 -3.63 -4.06
CA TRP A 123 17.37 -4.30 -3.08
C TRP A 123 16.66 -5.52 -3.69
N TRP A 124 16.07 -5.32 -4.87
CA TRP A 124 15.36 -6.39 -5.55
C TRP A 124 16.25 -7.58 -5.87
N LYS A 125 17.47 -7.33 -6.34
CA LYS A 125 18.44 -8.41 -6.60
C LYS A 125 18.74 -9.24 -5.34
N GLY A 126 18.74 -8.58 -4.17
CA GLY A 126 19.01 -9.24 -2.91
C GLY A 126 17.84 -10.07 -2.37
N VAL A 127 16.59 -9.69 -2.69
CA VAL A 127 15.40 -10.33 -2.11
C VAL A 127 14.62 -11.21 -3.08
N GLN A 128 14.77 -11.00 -4.39
CA GLN A 128 13.90 -11.67 -5.39
C GLN A 128 13.91 -13.19 -5.27
N GLY A 129 15.04 -13.80 -5.00
CA GLY A 129 15.15 -15.24 -4.82
C GLY A 129 14.42 -15.74 -3.59
N LYS A 130 14.40 -14.94 -2.53
CA LYS A 130 13.77 -15.29 -1.26
C LYS A 130 12.25 -15.21 -1.31
N VAL A 131 11.70 -14.38 -2.20
CA VAL A 131 10.25 -14.16 -2.33
C VAL A 131 9.65 -14.79 -3.59
N ALA A 132 10.45 -15.50 -4.38
CA ALA A 132 10.00 -16.08 -5.65
C ALA A 132 8.83 -17.06 -5.50
N LYS A 133 8.68 -17.68 -4.34
CA LYS A 133 7.60 -18.64 -4.06
C LYS A 133 6.31 -17.99 -3.57
N LEU A 134 6.32 -16.68 -3.30
CA LEU A 134 5.16 -15.97 -2.81
C LEU A 134 4.25 -15.60 -3.97
N ALA A 135 3.33 -16.49 -4.32
CA ALA A 135 2.45 -16.33 -5.48
C ALA A 135 1.50 -15.12 -5.35
N LYS A 136 1.20 -14.69 -4.13
CA LYS A 136 0.30 -13.56 -3.86
C LYS A 136 1.00 -12.21 -4.00
N LEU A 137 2.32 -12.20 -4.08
CA LEU A 137 3.12 -10.98 -4.05
C LEU A 137 3.35 -10.41 -5.44
N GLN A 138 3.13 -9.12 -5.61
CA GLN A 138 3.56 -8.34 -6.76
C GLN A 138 4.47 -7.22 -6.29
N VAL A 139 5.56 -7.00 -7.00
CA VAL A 139 6.51 -5.94 -6.70
C VAL A 139 6.66 -5.04 -7.93
N TRP A 140 6.49 -3.75 -7.71
CA TRP A 140 6.62 -2.72 -8.74
C TRP A 140 7.71 -1.74 -8.34
N HIS A 141 8.49 -1.31 -9.33
CA HIS A 141 9.44 -0.22 -9.18
C HIS A 141 8.91 0.98 -9.95
N ILE A 142 8.79 2.10 -9.28
CA ILE A 142 8.24 3.33 -9.84
C ILE A 142 9.26 4.47 -9.79
#